data_976497d1e89faceb3225d187880a9646
#
_entry.id   976497d1e89faceb3225d187880a9646
#
_cell.length_a   1.000
_cell.length_b   1.000
_cell.length_c   1.000
_cell.angle_alpha   90.00
_cell.angle_beta   90.00
_cell.angle_gamma   90.00
#
_symmetry.space_group_name_H-M   'P 1'
#
loop_
_entity.id
_entity.type
_entity.pdbx_description
1 polymer ?
#
loop_
_entity_poly.entity_id
_entity_poly.type
_entity_poly.pdbx_seq_one_letter_code
_entity_poly.pdbx_strand_id
1 'polypeptide(L)'
;MARDNKHIKGDRAELIAQEFFIKKGFYVFNNISQHGPVDMVIMDKDGHVMLIDVKALSLRTKNGWKVNRIPTKEQAKLGVHLVFVDLETGNVMEDVPTRKNYKNNVINIKEYMEIFTPE
;
A
#
# COMPACT_ATOMS: atom_id res chain seq x y z
N MET A 1 -26.47 12.70 2.08
CA MET A 1 -26.33 11.39 2.72
C MET A 1 -24.86 10.98 2.74
N ALA A 2 -24.42 10.47 3.86
CA ALA A 2 -23.02 10.04 4.00
C ALA A 2 -22.76 8.76 3.19
N ARG A 3 -21.57 8.67 2.62
CA ARG A 3 -21.15 7.46 1.95
C ARG A 3 -20.88 6.35 2.95
N ASP A 4 -20.79 5.13 2.42
CA ASP A 4 -20.41 3.96 3.21
C ASP A 4 -19.05 4.18 3.90
N ASN A 5 -18.98 3.88 5.17
CA ASN A 5 -17.77 4.04 5.98
C ASN A 5 -16.56 3.30 5.40
N LYS A 6 -16.80 2.14 4.82
CA LYS A 6 -15.75 1.34 4.16
C LYS A 6 -15.08 2.11 3.02
N HIS A 7 -15.88 2.78 2.19
CA HIS A 7 -15.35 3.55 1.07
C HIS A 7 -14.61 4.80 1.54
N ILE A 8 -15.12 5.44 2.57
CA ILE A 8 -14.44 6.60 3.16
C ILE A 8 -13.06 6.22 3.68
N LYS A 9 -12.97 5.10 4.39
CA LYS A 9 -11.68 4.60 4.89
C LYS A 9 -10.71 4.31 3.78
N GLY A 10 -11.18 3.67 2.72
CA GLY A 10 -10.35 3.38 1.55
C GLY A 10 -9.82 4.64 0.89
N ASP A 11 -10.68 5.62 0.68
CA ASP A 11 -10.29 6.89 0.06
C ASP A 11 -9.27 7.63 0.92
N ARG A 12 -9.49 7.66 2.22
CA ARG A 12 -8.56 8.30 3.16
C ARG A 12 -7.20 7.61 3.14
N ALA A 13 -7.20 6.27 3.14
CA ALA A 13 -5.95 5.52 3.10
C ALA A 13 -5.15 5.84 1.84
N GLU A 14 -5.82 5.92 0.69
CA GLU A 14 -5.14 6.23 -0.56
C GLU A 14 -4.55 7.64 -0.54
N LEU A 15 -5.27 8.62 -0.01
CA LEU A 15 -4.77 10.00 0.07
C LEU A 15 -3.54 10.09 0.99
N ILE A 16 -3.58 9.39 2.11
CA ILE A 16 -2.44 9.36 3.04
C ILE A 16 -1.22 8.72 2.38
N ALA A 17 -1.43 7.61 1.65
CA ALA A 17 -0.34 6.95 0.95
C ALA A 17 0.24 7.86 -0.14
N GLN A 18 -0.59 8.56 -0.88
CA GLN A 18 -0.13 9.49 -1.90
C GLN A 18 0.77 10.57 -1.30
N GLU A 19 0.32 11.20 -0.22
CA GLU A 19 1.09 12.23 0.45
C GLU A 19 2.41 11.67 0.95
N PHE A 20 2.39 10.48 1.54
CA PHE A 20 3.58 9.82 2.03
C PHE A 20 4.63 9.65 0.93
N PHE A 21 4.22 9.13 -0.22
CA PHE A 21 5.15 8.91 -1.33
C PHE A 21 5.64 10.23 -1.95
N ILE A 22 4.78 11.22 -2.02
CA ILE A 22 5.18 12.56 -2.50
C ILE A 22 6.27 13.14 -1.59
N LYS A 23 6.09 13.03 -0.29
CA LYS A 23 7.09 13.52 0.69
C LYS A 23 8.42 12.79 0.55
N LYS A 24 8.38 11.53 0.15
CA LYS A 24 9.59 10.75 -0.10
C LYS A 24 10.28 11.11 -1.42
N GLY A 25 9.66 11.94 -2.23
CA GLY A 25 10.22 12.38 -3.48
C GLY A 25 9.81 11.57 -4.71
N PHE A 26 8.83 10.69 -4.57
CA PHE A 26 8.32 9.93 -5.69
C PHE A 26 7.31 10.73 -6.51
N TYR A 27 7.27 10.46 -7.80
CA TYR A 27 6.15 10.84 -8.64
C TYR A 27 5.04 9.83 -8.41
N VAL A 28 3.82 10.29 -8.25
CA VAL A 28 2.66 9.44 -7.96
C VAL A 28 1.65 9.52 -9.08
N PHE A 29 1.26 8.36 -9.60
CA PHE A 29 0.28 8.26 -10.68
C PHE A 29 -0.91 7.44 -10.20
N ASN A 30 -2.09 8.01 -10.26
CA ASN A 30 -3.30 7.35 -9.76
C ASN A 30 -4.02 6.57 -10.85
N ASN A 31 -4.68 5.49 -10.42
CA ASN A 31 -5.60 4.76 -11.28
C ASN A 31 -6.95 5.49 -11.29
N ILE A 32 -7.24 6.20 -12.35
CA ILE A 32 -8.48 7.00 -12.46
C ILE A 32 -9.71 6.12 -12.69
N SER A 33 -9.53 4.89 -13.14
CA SER A 33 -10.66 3.99 -13.39
C SER A 33 -11.24 3.40 -12.11
N GLN A 34 -10.49 3.44 -11.01
CA GLN A 34 -10.87 2.93 -9.69
C GLN A 34 -11.14 1.43 -9.64
N HIS A 35 -10.75 0.71 -10.68
CA HIS A 35 -10.85 -0.74 -10.76
C HIS A 35 -9.51 -1.33 -11.14
N GLY A 36 -9.35 -2.60 -10.86
CA GLY A 36 -8.15 -3.32 -11.21
C GLY A 36 -7.20 -3.55 -10.04
N PRO A 37 -6.06 -4.16 -10.29
CA PRO A 37 -5.17 -4.64 -9.24
C PRO A 37 -4.25 -3.58 -8.64
N VAL A 38 -4.22 -2.37 -9.22
CA VAL A 38 -3.26 -1.33 -8.84
C VAL A 38 -3.99 -0.04 -8.52
N ASP A 39 -3.77 0.51 -7.32
CA ASP A 39 -4.34 1.79 -6.93
C ASP A 39 -3.52 2.96 -7.46
N MET A 40 -2.21 2.82 -7.43
CA MET A 40 -1.31 3.87 -7.89
C MET A 40 0.02 3.27 -8.31
N VAL A 41 0.75 4.03 -9.10
CA VAL A 41 2.11 3.71 -9.49
C VAL A 41 3.00 4.83 -8.94
N ILE A 42 4.10 4.46 -8.33
CA ILE A 42 5.10 5.44 -7.91
C ILE A 42 6.37 5.26 -8.73
N MET A 43 7.06 6.35 -8.97
CA MET A 43 8.29 6.34 -9.77
C MET A 43 9.30 7.27 -9.13
N ASP A 44 10.55 6.82 -9.02
CA ASP A 44 11.61 7.69 -8.55
C ASP A 44 12.17 8.56 -9.68
N LYS A 45 13.14 9.41 -9.36
CA LYS A 45 13.74 10.33 -10.34
C LYS A 45 14.50 9.61 -11.45
N ASP A 46 14.89 8.37 -11.22
CA ASP A 46 15.65 7.57 -12.18
C ASP A 46 14.74 6.69 -13.05
N GLY A 47 13.44 6.78 -12.83
CA GLY A 47 12.47 6.05 -13.64
C GLY A 47 12.11 4.66 -13.11
N HIS A 48 12.57 4.27 -11.93
CA HIS A 48 12.18 3.01 -11.32
C HIS A 48 10.75 3.11 -10.81
N VAL A 49 9.92 2.14 -11.15
CA VAL A 49 8.50 2.16 -10.81
C VAL A 49 8.11 1.03 -9.87
N MET A 50 7.11 1.29 -9.03
CA MET A 50 6.49 0.29 -8.18
C MET A 50 4.98 0.40 -8.32
N LEU A 51 4.33 -0.75 -8.41
CA LEU A 51 2.87 -0.86 -8.46
C LEU A 51 2.36 -1.02 -7.04
N ILE A 52 1.41 -0.19 -6.63
CA ILE A 52 0.98 -0.11 -5.24
C ILE A 52 -0.53 -0.37 -5.14
N ASP A 53 -0.92 -1.22 -4.21
CA ASP A 53 -2.30 -1.39 -3.78
C ASP A 53 -2.39 -1.00 -2.31
N VAL A 54 -3.23 -0.04 -1.99
CA VAL A 54 -3.33 0.53 -0.65
C VAL A 54 -4.46 -0.12 0.12
N LYS A 55 -4.17 -0.52 1.35
CA LYS A 55 -5.15 -1.10 2.25
C LYS A 55 -5.17 -0.30 3.55
N ALA A 56 -6.37 0.03 4.04
CA ALA A 56 -6.49 0.55 5.39
C ALA A 56 -6.16 -0.57 6.38
N LEU A 57 -5.33 -0.26 7.36
CA LEU A 57 -4.99 -1.23 8.38
C LEU A 57 -6.22 -1.57 9.20
N SER A 58 -6.49 -2.85 9.39
CA SER A 58 -7.60 -3.33 10.21
C SER A 58 -7.10 -4.29 11.26
N LEU A 59 -7.69 -4.20 12.44
CA LEU A 59 -7.42 -5.13 13.53
C LEU A 59 -8.67 -5.98 13.78
N ARG A 60 -8.46 -7.23 14.15
CA ARG A 60 -9.57 -8.08 14.56
C ARG A 60 -10.10 -7.59 15.89
N THR A 61 -11.41 -7.35 15.96
CA THR A 61 -12.04 -6.86 17.18
C THR A 61 -11.91 -7.83 18.34
N LYS A 62 -11.88 -9.13 18.06
CA LYS A 62 -11.86 -10.16 19.09
C LYS A 62 -10.55 -10.24 19.86
N ASN A 63 -9.42 -10.05 19.19
CA ASN A 63 -8.10 -10.28 19.80
C ASN A 63 -7.08 -9.19 19.47
N GLY A 64 -7.46 -8.16 18.75
CA GLY A 64 -6.56 -7.06 18.37
C GLY A 64 -5.50 -7.42 17.32
N TRP A 65 -5.58 -8.60 16.73
CA TRP A 65 -4.62 -9.01 15.73
C TRP A 65 -4.91 -8.35 14.40
N LYS A 66 -3.86 -8.07 13.64
CA LYS A 66 -4.02 -7.52 12.30
C LYS A 66 -4.80 -8.48 11.41
N VAL A 67 -5.72 -7.90 10.63
CA VAL A 67 -6.35 -8.65 9.56
C VAL A 67 -5.33 -8.85 8.46
N ASN A 68 -5.05 -10.11 8.17
CA ASN A 68 -4.05 -10.48 7.18
C ASN A 68 -4.60 -10.25 5.77
N ARG A 69 -3.92 -9.44 4.99
CA ARG A 69 -4.24 -9.20 3.59
C ARG A 69 -3.08 -9.68 2.75
N ILE A 70 -3.37 -10.48 1.75
CA ILE A 70 -2.35 -10.98 0.83
C ILE A 70 -2.71 -10.55 -0.60
N PRO A 71 -1.72 -10.42 -1.48
CA PRO A 71 -2.00 -10.08 -2.87
C PRO A 71 -2.87 -11.15 -3.53
N THR A 72 -3.73 -10.74 -4.45
CA THR A 72 -4.43 -11.68 -5.31
C THR A 72 -3.43 -12.34 -6.26
N LYS A 73 -3.84 -13.40 -6.94
CA LYS A 73 -2.98 -14.06 -7.94
C LYS A 73 -2.56 -13.08 -9.03
N GLU A 74 -3.48 -12.24 -9.48
CA GLU A 74 -3.20 -11.24 -10.48
C GLU A 74 -2.17 -10.23 -9.97
N GLN A 75 -2.36 -9.73 -8.76
CA GLN A 75 -1.43 -8.78 -8.15
C GLN A 75 -0.04 -9.38 -7.98
N ALA A 76 0.03 -10.62 -7.51
CA ALA A 76 1.31 -11.30 -7.34
C ALA A 76 2.03 -11.46 -8.67
N LYS A 77 1.30 -11.81 -9.72
CA LYS A 77 1.86 -11.95 -11.06
C LYS A 77 2.43 -10.64 -11.59
N LEU A 78 1.77 -9.52 -11.28
CA LEU A 78 2.19 -8.19 -11.73
C LEU A 78 3.24 -7.55 -10.84
N GLY A 79 3.55 -8.15 -9.70
CA GLY A 79 4.50 -7.58 -8.75
C GLY A 79 3.94 -6.39 -7.97
N VAL A 80 2.66 -6.41 -7.66
CA VAL A 80 2.01 -5.34 -6.90
C VAL A 80 2.35 -5.46 -5.42
N HIS A 81 2.75 -4.35 -4.83
CA HIS A 81 3.03 -4.26 -3.40
C HIS A 81 1.80 -3.78 -2.64
N LEU A 82 1.47 -4.46 -1.55
CA LEU A 82 0.43 -4.01 -0.65
C LEU A 82 1.03 -3.03 0.36
N VAL A 83 0.40 -1.89 0.49
CA VAL A 83 0.81 -0.86 1.44
C VAL A 83 -0.34 -0.64 2.40
N PHE A 84 -0.05 -0.68 3.69
CA PHE A 84 -1.06 -0.53 4.73
C PHE A 84 -0.97 0.85 5.36
N VAL A 85 -2.11 1.47 5.56
CA VAL A 85 -2.19 2.79 6.18
C VAL A 85 -2.98 2.68 7.48
N ASP A 86 -2.35 3.12 8.57
CA ASP A 86 -3.03 3.27 9.86
C ASP A 86 -3.75 4.62 9.85
N LEU A 87 -5.07 4.58 9.80
CA LEU A 87 -5.89 5.79 9.71
C LEU A 87 -5.86 6.62 10.99
N GLU A 88 -5.54 6.01 12.13
CA GLU A 88 -5.46 6.74 13.40
C GLU A 88 -4.19 7.57 13.51
N THR A 89 -3.08 7.01 13.08
CA THR A 89 -1.78 7.66 13.21
C THR A 89 -1.29 8.32 11.93
N GLY A 90 -1.84 7.90 10.78
CA GLY A 90 -1.34 8.33 9.48
C GLY A 90 -0.09 7.60 9.03
N ASN A 91 0.34 6.59 9.77
CA ASN A 91 1.51 5.82 9.39
C ASN A 91 1.24 4.97 8.17
N VAL A 92 2.21 4.97 7.27
CA VAL A 92 2.19 4.10 6.09
C VAL A 92 3.19 2.99 6.32
N MET A 93 2.69 1.76 6.25
CA MET A 93 3.50 0.57 6.50
C MET A 93 3.66 -0.22 5.23
N GLU A 94 4.82 -0.80 5.11
CA GLU A 94 5.09 -1.73 4.04
C GLU A 94 4.27 -3.00 4.17
N ASP A 95 4.30 -3.78 3.14
CA ASP A 95 3.75 -5.11 3.08
C ASP A 95 4.35 -5.96 4.20
N VAL A 96 3.59 -6.22 5.23
CA VAL A 96 4.10 -6.89 6.43
C VAL A 96 3.63 -8.35 6.45
N PRO A 97 4.49 -9.29 6.15
CA PRO A 97 4.13 -10.69 6.25
C PRO A 97 4.02 -11.09 7.71
N THR A 98 2.89 -11.66 8.07
CA THR A 98 2.66 -12.11 9.43
C THR A 98 2.97 -13.59 9.61
N ARG A 99 3.27 -14.31 8.53
CA ARG A 99 3.55 -15.74 8.55
C ARG A 99 4.87 -16.03 7.89
N LYS A 100 5.54 -17.07 8.37
CA LYS A 100 6.86 -17.46 7.87
C LYS A 100 6.90 -17.74 6.38
N ASN A 101 5.91 -18.46 5.86
CA ASN A 101 5.87 -18.82 4.44
C ASN A 101 5.68 -17.61 3.54
N TYR A 102 5.21 -16.52 4.08
CA TYR A 102 4.99 -15.32 3.32
C TYR A 102 6.27 -14.51 3.13
N LYS A 103 7.18 -14.63 4.06
CA LYS A 103 8.42 -13.86 4.03
C LYS A 103 9.25 -14.05 2.78
N ASN A 104 9.21 -15.24 2.22
CA ASN A 104 10.07 -15.58 1.09
C ASN A 104 9.61 -14.98 -0.23
N ASN A 105 8.37 -14.52 -0.27
CA ASN A 105 7.74 -14.06 -1.50
C ASN A 105 7.38 -12.58 -1.47
N VAL A 106 7.67 -11.91 -0.38
CA VAL A 106 7.30 -10.52 -0.20
C VAL A 106 8.55 -9.66 -0.15
N ILE A 107 8.60 -8.69 -1.02
CA ILE A 107 9.65 -7.67 -0.99
C ILE A 107 9.26 -6.65 0.09
N ASN A 108 10.16 -6.44 1.02
CA ASN A 108 9.96 -5.44 2.06
C ASN A 108 10.00 -4.06 1.44
N ILE A 109 8.88 -3.35 1.45
CA ILE A 109 8.79 -2.05 0.78
C ILE A 109 9.73 -1.02 1.40
N LYS A 110 10.04 -1.16 2.68
CA LYS A 110 10.99 -0.27 3.33
C LYS A 110 12.38 -0.43 2.73
N GLU A 111 12.83 -1.66 2.55
CA GLU A 111 14.10 -1.94 1.88
C GLU A 111 14.06 -1.43 0.44
N TYR A 112 12.94 -1.63 -0.22
CA TYR A 112 12.74 -1.16 -1.58
C TYR A 112 12.85 0.36 -1.65
N MET A 113 12.26 1.05 -0.71
CA MET A 113 12.30 2.51 -0.66
C MET A 113 13.68 3.04 -0.32
N GLU A 114 14.45 2.32 0.48
CA GLU A 114 15.85 2.67 0.73
C GLU A 114 16.68 2.62 -0.56
N ILE A 115 16.38 1.67 -1.43
CA ILE A 115 17.05 1.54 -2.71
C ILE A 115 16.63 2.63 -3.68
N PHE A 116 15.34 2.94 -3.72
CA PHE A 116 14.77 3.85 -4.72
C PHE A 116 14.46 5.25 -4.21
N THR A 117 14.75 5.56 -2.95
CA THR A 117 14.48 6.89 -2.42
C THR A 117 15.34 7.92 -3.15
N PRO A 118 14.74 8.94 -3.75
CA PRO A 118 15.48 10.01 -4.42
C PRO A 118 16.32 10.79 -3.42
N GLU A 119 17.49 11.19 -3.84
CA GLU A 119 18.36 12.05 -3.04
C GLU A 119 17.89 13.49 -3.03
#